data_2d47cbbe2ac0b5a75b3960afe38b1577
#
_entry.id   2d47cbbe2ac0b5a75b3960afe38b1577
#
_cell.length_a   1.000
_cell.length_b   1.000
_cell.length_c   1.000
_cell.angle_alpha   90.00
_cell.angle_beta   90.00
_cell.angle_gamma   90.00
#
_symmetry.space_group_name_H-M   'P 1'
#
loop_
_entity.id
_entity.type
_entity.pdbx_description
1 polymer ?
#
loop_
_entity_poly.entity_id
_entity_poly.type
_entity_poly.pdbx_seq_one_letter_code
_entity_poly.pdbx_strand_id
1 'polypeptide(L)'
;LLAHYTEGTTDITRIIPLGKFSDEFKKDYTLVMKAMITLSNTLFPTGTRGVQLDAITRAILWRNMRDFGHGTGHGVGSYLCVHEGPQSLRKDLRDVALLEHMVCSNEPGLYCEVRYGIRIENLLLSLEIFTDWRHLLFAHWIPVPLMLLYLPRKNAIGSITITNG
;
A
#
# COMPACT_ATOMS: atom_id res chain seq x y z
N LEU A 1 1.09 6.04 12.26
CA LEU A 1 1.67 5.77 13.58
C LEU A 1 3.07 5.20 13.40
N LEU A 2 4.06 6.01 13.73
CA LEU A 2 5.47 5.68 13.59
C LEU A 2 6.07 5.46 14.97
N ALA A 3 6.82 4.38 15.16
CA ALA A 3 7.60 4.15 16.37
C ALA A 3 8.94 3.51 16.02
N HIS A 4 9.99 4.02 16.67
CA HIS A 4 11.36 3.54 16.52
C HIS A 4 11.79 2.84 17.82
N TYR A 5 12.26 1.62 17.66
CA TYR A 5 12.82 0.80 18.73
C TYR A 5 14.23 0.35 18.35
N THR A 6 14.98 -0.12 19.32
CA THR A 6 16.30 -0.72 19.07
C THR A 6 16.19 -2.00 18.26
N GLU A 7 15.07 -2.70 18.37
CA GLU A 7 14.81 -4.01 17.75
C GLU A 7 14.02 -3.91 16.46
N GLY A 8 13.49 -2.73 16.11
CA GLY A 8 12.70 -2.58 14.90
C GLY A 8 11.95 -1.26 14.79
N THR A 9 11.33 -1.05 13.64
CA THR A 9 10.54 0.14 13.32
C THR A 9 9.12 -0.27 12.95
N THR A 10 8.12 0.47 13.42
CA THR A 10 6.73 0.34 12.96
C THR A 10 6.36 1.55 12.11
N ASP A 11 5.65 1.31 11.01
CA ASP A 11 5.09 2.36 10.17
C ASP A 11 3.71 1.96 9.66
N ILE A 12 2.69 2.70 10.11
CA ILE A 12 1.30 2.35 9.83
C ILE A 12 0.38 3.57 9.90
N THR A 13 -0.50 3.71 8.93
CA THR A 13 -1.52 4.78 8.92
C THR A 13 -2.92 4.21 8.81
N ARG A 14 -3.82 4.72 9.65
CA ARG A 14 -5.25 4.36 9.69
C ARG A 14 -6.11 5.62 9.71
N ILE A 15 -7.26 5.54 9.06
CA ILE A 15 -8.32 6.54 9.17
C ILE A 15 -9.33 6.05 10.20
N ILE A 16 -9.50 6.83 11.26
CA ILE A 16 -10.47 6.55 12.33
C ILE A 16 -11.62 7.55 12.22
N PRO A 17 -12.86 7.11 11.97
CA PRO A 17 -13.99 8.01 11.86
C PRO A 17 -14.39 8.58 13.22
N LEU A 18 -14.40 9.90 13.34
CA LEU A 18 -14.86 10.62 14.53
C LEU A 18 -16.24 11.29 14.33
N GLY A 19 -16.91 11.03 13.20
CA GLY A 19 -18.19 11.65 12.88
C GLY A 19 -18.73 11.19 11.53
N LYS A 20 -19.66 11.96 10.98
CA LYS A 20 -20.23 11.70 9.65
C LYS A 20 -19.32 12.23 8.55
N PHE A 21 -19.08 11.45 7.53
CA PHE A 21 -18.32 11.82 6.34
C PHE A 21 -19.23 12.04 5.13
N SER A 22 -18.81 12.94 4.23
CA SER A 22 -19.46 13.15 2.95
C SER A 22 -19.31 11.90 2.05
N ASP A 23 -20.20 11.76 1.07
CA ASP A 23 -20.10 10.67 0.10
C ASP A 23 -18.87 10.80 -0.81
N GLU A 24 -18.40 12.03 -1.04
CA GLU A 24 -17.13 12.28 -1.73
C GLU A 24 -15.95 11.70 -0.94
N PHE A 25 -15.86 11.98 0.36
CA PHE A 25 -14.82 11.41 1.23
C PHE A 25 -14.83 9.88 1.19
N LYS A 26 -16.02 9.26 1.26
CA LYS A 26 -16.15 7.79 1.21
C LYS A 26 -15.66 7.21 -0.12
N LYS A 27 -15.94 7.90 -1.24
CA LYS A 27 -15.42 7.51 -2.57
C LYS A 27 -13.90 7.59 -2.60
N ASP A 28 -13.33 8.71 -2.19
CA ASP A 28 -11.88 8.94 -2.19
C ASP A 28 -11.18 7.96 -1.24
N TYR A 29 -11.74 7.70 -0.06
CA TYR A 29 -11.27 6.64 0.85
C TYR A 29 -11.24 5.28 0.17
N THR A 30 -12.33 4.93 -0.54
CA THR A 30 -12.44 3.66 -1.26
C THR A 30 -11.40 3.54 -2.38
N LEU A 31 -11.07 4.64 -3.07
CA LEU A 31 -10.02 4.65 -4.09
C LEU A 31 -8.64 4.38 -3.49
N VAL A 32 -8.30 5.06 -2.39
CA VAL A 32 -7.02 4.85 -1.69
C VAL A 32 -6.93 3.41 -1.16
N MET A 33 -8.01 2.89 -0.57
CA MET A 33 -8.06 1.51 -0.11
C MET A 33 -7.86 0.52 -1.27
N LYS A 34 -8.52 0.72 -2.42
CA LYS A 34 -8.33 -0.12 -3.60
C LYS A 34 -6.89 -0.07 -4.11
N ALA A 35 -6.28 1.10 -4.14
CA ALA A 35 -4.89 1.26 -4.56
C ALA A 35 -3.94 0.47 -3.64
N MET A 36 -4.11 0.59 -2.33
CA MET A 36 -3.34 -0.14 -1.32
C MET A 36 -3.50 -1.65 -1.47
N ILE A 37 -4.73 -2.15 -1.59
CA ILE A 37 -5.04 -3.57 -1.77
C ILE A 37 -4.47 -4.09 -3.11
N THR A 38 -4.56 -3.30 -4.18
CA THR A 38 -4.03 -3.70 -5.49
C THR A 38 -2.53 -3.96 -5.41
N LEU A 39 -1.76 -3.05 -4.83
CA LEU A 39 -0.33 -3.25 -4.64
C LEU A 39 -0.04 -4.48 -3.79
N SER A 40 -0.75 -4.62 -2.68
CA SER A 40 -0.58 -5.72 -1.74
C SER A 40 -0.79 -7.10 -2.36
N ASN A 41 -1.69 -7.20 -3.34
CA ASN A 41 -2.03 -8.46 -4.02
C ASN A 41 -1.31 -8.63 -5.37
N THR A 42 -0.38 -7.72 -5.70
CA THR A 42 0.32 -7.80 -6.98
C THR A 42 1.40 -8.87 -6.93
N LEU A 43 1.30 -9.84 -7.84
CA LEU A 43 2.37 -10.75 -8.20
C LEU A 43 3.25 -10.10 -9.23
N PHE A 44 4.55 -10.18 -9.08
CA PHE A 44 5.48 -9.55 -10.01
C PHE A 44 6.74 -10.41 -10.21
N PRO A 45 7.34 -10.40 -11.42
CA PRO A 45 8.57 -11.13 -11.69
C PRO A 45 9.72 -10.66 -10.83
N THR A 46 10.59 -11.57 -10.42
CA THR A 46 11.88 -11.21 -9.79
C THR A 46 12.66 -10.26 -10.69
N GLY A 47 13.22 -9.22 -10.12
CA GLY A 47 13.89 -8.15 -10.88
C GLY A 47 13.00 -6.93 -11.20
N THR A 48 11.72 -6.99 -10.84
CA THR A 48 10.81 -5.82 -10.96
C THR A 48 11.30 -4.67 -10.08
N ARG A 49 11.21 -3.47 -10.60
CA ARG A 49 11.58 -2.23 -9.89
C ARG A 49 10.37 -1.54 -9.31
N GLY A 50 10.57 -0.83 -8.21
CA GLY A 50 9.48 -0.16 -7.49
C GLY A 50 8.68 0.84 -8.34
N VAL A 51 9.27 1.49 -9.33
CA VAL A 51 8.56 2.40 -10.25
C VAL A 51 7.44 1.68 -11.03
N GLN A 52 7.62 0.42 -11.37
CA GLN A 52 6.61 -0.38 -12.08
C GLN A 52 5.40 -0.67 -11.18
N LEU A 53 5.64 -0.96 -9.91
CA LEU A 53 4.59 -1.22 -8.92
C LEU A 53 3.90 0.07 -8.47
N ASP A 54 4.63 1.18 -8.36
CA ASP A 54 4.07 2.51 -8.10
C ASP A 54 3.04 2.88 -9.19
N ALA A 55 3.36 2.63 -10.45
CA ALA A 55 2.44 2.89 -11.56
C ALA A 55 1.15 2.05 -11.47
N ILE A 56 1.24 0.78 -11.09
CA ILE A 56 0.08 -0.11 -10.91
C ILE A 56 -0.83 0.44 -9.80
N THR A 57 -0.24 0.86 -8.70
CA THR A 57 -0.97 1.45 -7.56
C THR A 57 -1.68 2.74 -7.96
N ARG A 58 -0.97 3.65 -8.63
CA ARG A 58 -1.52 4.95 -9.08
C ARG A 58 -2.58 4.81 -10.16
N ALA A 59 -2.53 3.77 -10.98
CA ALA A 59 -3.51 3.55 -12.05
C ALA A 59 -4.96 3.50 -11.51
N ILE A 60 -5.16 3.08 -10.27
CA ILE A 60 -6.47 3.09 -9.61
C ILE A 60 -6.98 4.52 -9.41
N LEU A 61 -6.09 5.43 -8.97
CA LEU A 61 -6.42 6.83 -8.75
C LEU A 61 -6.53 7.59 -10.08
N TRP A 62 -5.62 7.37 -11.01
CA TRP A 62 -5.60 8.05 -12.32
C TRP A 62 -6.88 7.82 -13.13
N ARG A 63 -7.47 6.63 -13.08
CA ARG A 63 -8.77 6.33 -13.70
C ARG A 63 -9.91 7.19 -13.16
N ASN A 64 -9.70 7.82 -12.01
CA ASN A 64 -10.65 8.69 -11.33
C ASN A 64 -10.15 10.15 -11.25
N MET A 65 -9.19 10.53 -12.08
CA MET A 65 -8.57 11.87 -12.13
C MET A 65 -8.00 12.31 -10.78
N ARG A 66 -7.44 11.35 -10.04
CA ARG A 66 -6.79 11.57 -8.75
C ARG A 66 -5.32 11.13 -8.81
N ASP A 67 -4.48 11.75 -8.01
CA ASP A 67 -3.07 11.37 -7.79
C ASP A 67 -2.61 11.87 -6.42
N PHE A 68 -1.39 11.50 -6.03
CA PHE A 68 -0.70 12.00 -4.83
C PHE A 68 0.76 12.34 -5.14
N GLY A 69 1.32 13.30 -4.38
CA GLY A 69 2.64 13.89 -4.67
C GLY A 69 3.84 13.13 -4.11
N HIS A 70 3.63 12.20 -3.17
CA HIS A 70 4.71 11.43 -2.53
C HIS A 70 4.91 10.05 -3.18
N GLY A 71 5.91 9.29 -2.73
CA GLY A 71 6.09 7.89 -3.12
C GLY A 71 4.95 7.01 -2.60
N THR A 72 4.66 5.92 -3.31
CA THR A 72 3.71 4.91 -2.82
C THR A 72 4.27 4.15 -1.62
N GLY A 73 5.60 4.08 -1.51
CA GLY A 73 6.26 3.43 -0.40
C GLY A 73 7.79 3.54 -0.45
N HIS A 74 8.41 3.08 0.61
CA HIS A 74 9.85 3.11 0.82
C HIS A 74 10.31 1.84 1.55
N GLY A 75 11.60 1.57 1.53
CA GLY A 75 12.20 0.56 2.40
C GLY A 75 12.15 0.99 3.86
N VAL A 76 12.03 0.05 4.77
CA VAL A 76 11.91 0.29 6.21
C VAL A 76 13.10 -0.31 6.94
N GLY A 77 13.80 0.53 7.69
CA GLY A 77 14.96 0.11 8.48
C GLY A 77 14.59 -0.62 9.77
N SER A 78 15.48 -1.47 10.22
CA SER A 78 15.32 -2.20 11.48
C SER A 78 15.73 -1.39 12.72
N TYR A 79 16.55 -0.36 12.53
CA TYR A 79 17.14 0.39 13.65
C TYR A 79 17.05 1.90 13.44
N LEU A 80 16.10 2.54 14.12
CA LEU A 80 15.92 4.01 14.21
C LEU A 80 15.86 4.74 12.85
N CYS A 81 15.57 4.05 11.76
CA CYS A 81 15.46 4.63 10.43
C CYS A 81 14.23 4.11 9.69
N VAL A 82 13.17 4.90 9.69
CA VAL A 82 11.93 4.52 9.00
C VAL A 82 12.09 4.51 7.49
N HIS A 83 12.75 5.50 6.92
CA HIS A 83 13.02 5.58 5.49
C HIS A 83 14.41 5.02 5.18
N GLU A 84 14.51 3.73 4.96
CA GLU A 84 15.78 3.08 4.65
C GLU A 84 15.67 2.30 3.34
N GLY A 85 16.56 2.69 2.40
CA GLY A 85 16.70 2.02 1.11
C GLY A 85 17.51 0.71 1.20
N PRO A 86 17.87 0.17 0.04
CA PRO A 86 17.93 0.84 -1.27
C PRO A 86 16.62 0.88 -2.06
N GLN A 87 15.63 0.02 -1.73
CA GLN A 87 14.37 -0.08 -2.45
C GLN A 87 13.40 1.05 -2.12
N SER A 88 12.55 1.38 -3.08
CA SER A 88 11.42 2.31 -2.89
C SER A 88 10.36 2.09 -3.97
N LEU A 89 9.13 2.44 -3.68
CA LEU A 89 7.97 2.40 -4.59
C LEU A 89 7.57 3.84 -4.91
N ARG A 90 8.08 4.40 -6.03
CA ARG A 90 7.90 5.81 -6.35
C ARG A 90 8.02 6.10 -7.85
N LYS A 91 7.53 7.27 -8.29
CA LYS A 91 7.52 7.69 -9.71
C LYS A 91 8.90 7.80 -10.33
N ASP A 92 9.87 8.29 -9.56
CA ASP A 92 11.24 8.46 -10.06
C ASP A 92 11.95 7.10 -10.09
N LEU A 93 12.70 6.92 -11.16
CA LEU A 93 13.44 5.70 -11.38
C LEU A 93 14.54 5.55 -10.31
N ARG A 94 14.42 4.48 -9.53
CA ARG A 94 15.51 3.94 -8.73
C ARG A 94 15.87 2.60 -9.35
N ASP A 95 17.12 2.46 -9.80
CA ASP A 95 17.60 1.24 -10.45
C ASP A 95 17.94 0.15 -9.43
N VAL A 96 16.96 -0.15 -8.59
CA VAL A 96 17.03 -1.21 -7.58
C VAL A 96 15.87 -2.16 -7.82
N ALA A 97 16.20 -3.42 -8.11
CA ALA A 97 15.22 -4.49 -8.19
C ALA A 97 14.73 -4.87 -6.80
N LEU A 98 13.44 -5.18 -6.71
CA LEU A 98 12.89 -5.79 -5.50
C LEU A 98 13.36 -7.24 -5.40
N LEU A 99 13.85 -7.60 -4.22
CA LEU A 99 14.33 -8.94 -3.89
C LEU A 99 13.47 -9.53 -2.78
N GLU A 100 13.59 -10.84 -2.61
CA GLU A 100 12.98 -11.54 -1.49
C GLU A 100 13.42 -10.96 -0.14
N HIS A 101 12.52 -10.97 0.82
CA HIS A 101 12.70 -10.46 2.19
C HIS A 101 12.90 -8.94 2.31
N MET A 102 12.70 -8.17 1.24
CA MET A 102 12.65 -6.72 1.36
C MET A 102 11.33 -6.28 2.00
N VAL A 103 11.43 -5.39 2.99
CA VAL A 103 10.27 -4.74 3.62
C VAL A 103 10.06 -3.38 2.97
N CYS A 104 8.82 -3.11 2.57
CA CYS A 104 8.42 -1.81 2.01
C CYS A 104 7.14 -1.31 2.67
N SER A 105 7.01 -0.01 2.85
CA SER A 105 5.70 0.59 3.12
C SER A 105 4.83 0.56 1.86
N ASN A 106 3.52 0.54 2.07
CA ASN A 106 2.49 0.65 1.04
C ASN A 106 1.46 1.66 1.53
N GLU A 107 1.63 2.91 1.13
CA GLU A 107 1.00 4.09 1.73
C GLU A 107 0.37 5.05 0.70
N PRO A 108 -0.39 4.59 -0.27
CA PRO A 108 -1.05 5.48 -1.22
C PRO A 108 -1.91 6.50 -0.48
N GLY A 109 -2.04 7.69 -1.06
CA GLY A 109 -2.81 8.77 -0.46
C GLY A 109 -3.68 9.52 -1.46
N LEU A 110 -4.52 10.42 -0.94
CA LEU A 110 -5.30 11.37 -1.70
C LEU A 110 -5.53 12.61 -0.83
N TYR A 111 -5.25 13.77 -1.36
CA TYR A 111 -5.27 15.01 -0.58
C TYR A 111 -6.12 16.04 -1.31
N CYS A 112 -7.19 16.48 -0.64
CA CYS A 112 -8.07 17.55 -1.09
C CYS A 112 -7.76 18.79 -0.28
N GLU A 113 -7.09 19.77 -0.91
CA GLU A 113 -6.66 21.01 -0.26
C GLU A 113 -7.79 21.64 0.56
N VAL A 114 -7.45 22.10 1.78
CA VAL A 114 -8.35 22.74 2.75
C VAL A 114 -9.52 21.86 3.24
N ARG A 115 -9.68 20.62 2.72
CA ARG A 115 -10.82 19.77 3.07
C ARG A 115 -10.42 18.54 3.88
N TYR A 116 -9.58 17.66 3.33
CA TYR A 116 -9.13 16.43 4.00
C TYR A 116 -7.94 15.81 3.28
N GLY A 117 -7.21 14.97 4.01
CA GLY A 117 -6.23 14.05 3.48
C GLY A 117 -6.58 12.62 3.88
N ILE A 118 -6.27 11.68 2.99
CA ILE A 118 -6.46 10.25 3.19
C ILE A 118 -5.13 9.57 2.92
N ARG A 119 -4.64 8.77 3.87
CA ARG A 119 -3.55 7.82 3.69
C ARG A 119 -3.91 6.55 4.41
N ILE A 120 -3.71 5.42 3.76
CA ILE A 120 -3.90 4.09 4.34
C ILE A 120 -2.62 3.33 4.08
N GLU A 121 -2.00 2.84 5.14
CA GLU A 121 -0.64 2.32 5.07
C GLU A 121 -0.50 0.99 5.81
N ASN A 122 0.19 0.06 5.16
CA ASN A 122 0.69 -1.17 5.75
C ASN A 122 2.16 -1.35 5.40
N LEU A 123 2.86 -2.20 6.15
CA LEU A 123 4.14 -2.76 5.73
C LEU A 123 3.91 -4.05 4.95
N LEU A 124 4.72 -4.25 3.92
CA LEU A 124 4.71 -5.42 3.05
C LEU A 124 6.07 -6.09 3.09
N LEU A 125 6.07 -7.41 3.18
CA LEU A 125 7.25 -8.25 3.03
C LEU A 125 7.19 -8.95 1.67
N SER A 126 8.23 -8.84 0.86
CA SER A 126 8.33 -9.58 -0.40
C SER A 126 8.75 -11.03 -0.13
N LEU A 127 8.00 -11.98 -0.69
CA LEU A 127 8.28 -13.41 -0.59
C LEU A 127 8.37 -14.03 -1.98
N GLU A 128 9.29 -14.96 -2.18
CA GLU A 128 9.35 -15.73 -3.41
C GLU A 128 8.24 -16.78 -3.42
N ILE A 129 7.54 -16.89 -4.55
CA ILE A 129 6.60 -17.97 -4.82
C ILE A 129 7.24 -18.88 -5.85
N PHE A 130 7.35 -20.16 -5.52
CA PHE A 130 7.82 -21.19 -6.43
C PHE A 130 6.74 -21.50 -7.47
N THR A 131 6.95 -21.01 -8.68
CA THR A 131 6.21 -21.33 -9.88
C THR A 131 7.23 -21.71 -10.96
N ASP A 132 6.78 -22.13 -12.13
CA ASP A 132 7.65 -22.34 -13.30
C ASP A 132 8.42 -21.08 -13.70
N TRP A 133 7.95 -19.93 -13.23
CA TRP A 133 8.56 -18.60 -13.34
C TRP A 133 8.80 -18.05 -11.94
N ARG A 134 9.98 -17.48 -11.71
CA ARG A 134 10.28 -16.83 -10.41
C ARG A 134 9.46 -15.56 -10.24
N HIS A 135 8.56 -15.56 -9.30
CA HIS A 135 7.73 -14.42 -8.92
C HIS A 135 7.92 -14.06 -7.46
N LEU A 136 7.74 -12.79 -7.15
CA LEU A 136 7.62 -12.29 -5.79
C LEU A 136 6.16 -11.89 -5.54
N LEU A 137 5.71 -12.13 -4.33
CA LEU A 137 4.44 -11.65 -3.79
C LEU A 137 4.71 -10.80 -2.57
N PHE A 138 3.94 -9.73 -2.40
CA PHE A 138 3.89 -9.07 -1.12
C PHE A 138 2.98 -9.82 -0.14
N ALA A 139 3.55 -10.29 0.97
CA ALA A 139 2.77 -10.81 2.07
C ALA A 139 2.40 -9.69 3.05
N HIS A 140 1.17 -9.69 3.50
CA HIS A 140 0.70 -8.76 4.53
C HIS A 140 1.07 -9.26 5.92
N TRP A 141 1.64 -8.39 6.72
CA TRP A 141 1.93 -8.74 8.11
C TRP A 141 0.90 -8.23 9.11
N ILE A 142 -0.08 -7.45 8.71
CA ILE A 142 -1.12 -6.96 9.63
C ILE A 142 -2.48 -7.07 8.96
N PRO A 143 -3.44 -7.80 9.56
CA PRO A 143 -4.80 -7.82 9.05
C PRO A 143 -5.35 -6.39 9.03
N VAL A 144 -5.97 -6.01 7.92
CA VAL A 144 -6.71 -4.75 7.79
C VAL A 144 -7.94 -4.84 8.70
N PRO A 145 -7.92 -4.30 9.91
CA PRO A 145 -9.10 -4.41 10.75
C PRO A 145 -10.12 -3.34 10.40
N LEU A 146 -11.33 -3.74 10.27
CA LEU A 146 -12.55 -3.02 10.63
C LEU A 146 -13.15 -1.95 9.73
N MET A 147 -12.58 -1.49 8.61
CA MET A 147 -13.29 -0.51 7.77
C MET A 147 -14.00 -1.09 6.53
N LEU A 148 -13.98 -2.40 6.33
CA LEU A 148 -14.81 -3.09 5.32
C LEU A 148 -16.32 -2.87 5.50
N LEU A 149 -16.75 -2.36 6.64
CA LEU A 149 -18.16 -2.06 6.95
C LEU A 149 -18.74 -0.86 6.18
N TYR A 150 -17.89 -0.08 5.49
CA TYR A 150 -18.31 1.13 4.77
C TYR A 150 -18.22 1.04 3.25
N LEU A 151 -17.83 -0.11 2.70
CA LEU A 151 -17.94 -0.31 1.25
C LEU A 151 -19.42 -0.40 0.85
N PRO A 152 -19.89 0.44 -0.08
CA PRO A 152 -21.25 0.31 -0.57
C PRO A 152 -21.45 -1.07 -1.21
N ARG A 153 -22.50 -1.80 -0.81
CA ARG A 153 -22.78 -3.19 -1.24
C ARG A 153 -22.98 -3.39 -2.76
N LYS A 154 -22.82 -2.35 -3.56
CA LYS A 154 -23.07 -2.39 -5.01
C LYS A 154 -21.81 -2.14 -5.84
N ASN A 155 -20.76 -2.85 -5.66
CA ASN A 155 -19.66 -2.99 -6.66
C ASN A 155 -18.52 -3.83 -6.09
N ALA A 156 -18.85 -4.98 -5.52
CA ALA A 156 -17.84 -6.00 -5.24
C ALA A 156 -17.42 -6.64 -6.58
N ILE A 157 -16.35 -6.12 -7.16
CA ILE A 157 -15.64 -6.82 -8.23
C ILE A 157 -14.70 -7.80 -7.55
N GLY A 158 -15.03 -9.06 -7.65
CA GLY A 158 -14.24 -10.19 -7.18
C GLY A 158 -14.52 -10.57 -5.72
N SER A 159 -14.93 -11.79 -5.50
CA SER A 159 -15.02 -12.41 -4.19
C SER A 159 -13.63 -12.53 -3.58
N ILE A 160 -13.35 -11.73 -2.56
CA ILE A 160 -12.18 -11.94 -1.71
C ILE A 160 -12.57 -13.06 -0.75
N THR A 161 -12.08 -14.26 -1.02
CA THR A 161 -12.18 -15.38 -0.07
C THR A 161 -11.12 -15.17 0.99
N ILE A 162 -11.53 -14.76 2.18
CA ILE A 162 -10.65 -14.77 3.36
C ILE A 162 -10.69 -16.19 3.90
N THR A 163 -9.64 -16.97 3.68
CA THR A 163 -9.44 -18.23 4.39
C THR A 163 -8.79 -17.91 5.72
N ASN A 164 -9.54 -18.13 6.82
CA ASN A 164 -8.97 -18.17 8.16
C ASN A 164 -8.08 -19.43 8.27
N GLY A 165 -6.79 -19.25 8.46
CA GLY A 165 -5.81 -20.22 8.89
C GLY A 165 -5.19 -19.73 10.18
#